data_04fc9856a652801f4a87808851b838c9
#
_entry.id   04fc9856a652801f4a87808851b838c9
#
_cell.length_a   1.000
_cell.length_b   1.000
_cell.length_c   1.000
_cell.angle_alpha   90.00
_cell.angle_beta   90.00
_cell.angle_gamma   90.00
#
_symmetry.space_group_name_H-M   'P 1'
#
loop_
_entity.id
_entity.type
_entity.pdbx_description
1 polymer ?
#
loop_
_entity_poly.entity_id
_entity_poly.type
_entity_poly.pdbx_seq_one_letter_code
_entity_poly.pdbx_strand_id
1 'polypeptide(L)'
;MVRESKSPHSSPTFCVRKPNGKWRMVHAFNKLNTPTIPASTTIPRKDVLQNNMAGCTVFSALDMVDGYYQLLMRESDIPLTAVSTPSGMLWEWLVMPQGLSNAPATFNRLVTQLFRPMRQFVQTYFDDIFVHSRASEGKTAVEAHLGHLREVLLCMRENRLYANINKCIFGAEEIPF
;
A
#
# COMPACT_ATOMS: atom_id res chain seq x y z
N MET A 1 8.19 -14.25 4.94
CA MET A 1 6.81 -13.87 4.59
C MET A 1 5.81 -14.98 4.87
N VAL A 2 6.15 -16.23 4.68
CA VAL A 2 5.32 -17.41 5.00
C VAL A 2 6.12 -18.39 5.84
N ARG A 3 5.41 -19.27 6.59
CA ARG A 3 5.97 -20.44 7.28
C ARG A 3 5.08 -21.65 7.05
N GLU A 4 5.62 -22.84 7.27
CA GLU A 4 4.84 -24.07 7.26
C GLU A 4 3.72 -24.01 8.31
N SER A 5 2.53 -24.47 7.94
CA SER A 5 1.34 -24.37 8.78
C SER A 5 0.89 -25.73 9.29
N LYS A 6 0.39 -25.75 10.53
CA LYS A 6 -0.37 -26.84 11.14
C LYS A 6 -1.83 -26.41 11.37
N SER A 7 -2.28 -25.35 10.73
CA SER A 7 -3.63 -24.80 10.87
C SER A 7 -4.68 -25.81 10.42
N PRO A 8 -5.85 -25.87 11.07
CA PRO A 8 -7.00 -26.61 10.58
C PRO A 8 -7.68 -25.95 9.38
N HIS A 9 -7.28 -24.69 9.05
CA HIS A 9 -7.80 -23.94 7.92
C HIS A 9 -6.94 -24.17 6.69
N SER A 10 -7.55 -24.08 5.51
CA SER A 10 -6.85 -24.14 4.24
C SER A 10 -7.65 -23.42 3.16
N SER A 11 -7.00 -22.51 2.47
CA SER A 11 -7.51 -21.86 1.26
C SER A 11 -6.71 -22.32 0.04
N PRO A 12 -7.35 -22.68 -1.07
CA PRO A 12 -6.64 -23.13 -2.25
C PRO A 12 -5.87 -21.97 -2.91
N THR A 13 -4.72 -22.34 -3.48
CA THR A 13 -3.86 -21.40 -4.24
C THR A 13 -3.86 -21.80 -5.71
N PHE A 14 -3.99 -20.83 -6.58
CA PHE A 14 -3.87 -20.99 -8.03
C PHE A 14 -3.13 -19.80 -8.67
N CYS A 15 -2.68 -19.98 -9.89
CA CYS A 15 -1.97 -18.95 -10.64
C CYS A 15 -2.84 -18.42 -11.79
N VAL A 16 -2.86 -17.10 -11.96
CA VAL A 16 -3.51 -16.42 -13.09
C VAL A 16 -2.46 -15.73 -13.93
N ARG A 17 -2.62 -15.76 -15.23
CA ARG A 17 -1.73 -15.07 -16.15
C ARG A 17 -2.15 -13.61 -16.29
N LYS A 18 -1.20 -12.69 -16.05
CA LYS A 18 -1.41 -11.26 -16.30
C LYS A 18 -1.35 -10.94 -17.79
N PRO A 19 -1.94 -9.82 -18.26
CA PRO A 19 -1.84 -9.39 -19.66
C PRO A 19 -0.40 -9.23 -20.17
N ASN A 20 0.55 -8.90 -19.28
CA ASN A 20 1.98 -8.78 -19.58
C ASN A 20 2.73 -10.13 -19.60
N GLY A 21 2.01 -11.25 -19.58
CA GLY A 21 2.57 -12.60 -19.63
C GLY A 21 3.12 -13.15 -18.30
N LYS A 22 3.25 -12.33 -17.28
CA LYS A 22 3.70 -12.76 -15.94
C LYS A 22 2.61 -13.50 -15.19
N TRP A 23 3.00 -14.44 -14.33
CA TRP A 23 2.08 -15.15 -13.45
C TRP A 23 1.81 -14.35 -12.17
N ARG A 24 0.56 -14.43 -11.69
CA ARG A 24 0.15 -13.92 -10.39
C ARG A 24 -0.44 -15.06 -9.58
N MET A 25 0.11 -15.28 -8.40
CA MET A 25 -0.44 -16.21 -7.42
C MET A 25 -1.68 -15.59 -6.75
N VAL A 26 -2.74 -16.35 -6.66
CA VAL A 26 -4.01 -15.94 -6.05
C VAL A 26 -4.43 -16.98 -5.02
N HIS A 27 -4.87 -16.52 -3.88
CA HIS A 27 -5.43 -17.35 -2.81
C HIS A 27 -6.93 -17.13 -2.73
N ALA A 28 -7.69 -18.22 -2.74
CA ALA A 28 -9.16 -18.17 -2.66
C ALA A 28 -9.64 -18.07 -1.21
N PHE A 29 -9.45 -16.92 -0.59
CA PHE A 29 -9.88 -16.66 0.79
C PHE A 29 -11.40 -16.49 0.97
N ASN A 30 -12.24 -16.95 0.03
CA ASN A 30 -13.68 -16.77 0.07
C ASN A 30 -14.30 -17.24 1.39
N LYS A 31 -13.90 -18.42 1.90
CA LYS A 31 -14.38 -18.97 3.17
C LYS A 31 -13.97 -18.14 4.38
N LEU A 32 -12.81 -17.49 4.32
CA LEU A 32 -12.33 -16.57 5.37
C LEU A 32 -13.02 -15.22 5.26
N ASN A 33 -13.19 -14.71 4.05
CA ASN A 33 -13.78 -13.39 3.81
C ASN A 33 -15.28 -13.36 4.17
N THR A 34 -16.02 -14.46 3.97
CA THR A 34 -17.48 -14.52 4.23
C THR A 34 -17.84 -14.16 5.68
N PRO A 35 -17.23 -14.75 6.73
CA PRO A 35 -17.52 -14.37 8.12
C PRO A 35 -16.75 -13.11 8.58
N THR A 36 -15.82 -12.59 7.79
CA THR A 36 -15.03 -11.41 8.17
C THR A 36 -15.91 -10.17 8.17
N ILE A 37 -15.93 -9.46 9.30
CA ILE A 37 -16.65 -8.19 9.43
C ILE A 37 -15.93 -7.15 8.54
N PRO A 38 -16.61 -6.55 7.55
CA PRO A 38 -16.01 -5.58 6.67
C PRO A 38 -15.49 -4.35 7.44
N ALA A 39 -14.22 -4.01 7.24
CA ALA A 39 -13.66 -2.77 7.75
C ALA A 39 -14.13 -1.61 6.85
N SER A 40 -14.78 -0.62 7.46
CA SER A 40 -15.11 0.62 6.78
C SER A 40 -13.92 1.58 6.87
N THR A 41 -13.41 1.99 5.71
CA THR A 41 -12.39 3.05 5.62
C THR A 41 -12.86 4.03 4.55
N THR A 42 -12.88 5.30 4.92
CA THR A 42 -13.21 6.36 3.98
C THR A 42 -12.06 6.49 2.98
N ILE A 43 -12.31 6.13 1.74
CA ILE A 43 -11.37 6.38 0.65
C ILE A 43 -11.60 7.82 0.19
N PRO A 44 -10.59 8.69 0.18
CA PRO A 44 -10.73 10.04 -0.33
C PRO A 44 -11.17 10.02 -1.79
N ARG A 45 -12.03 10.96 -2.16
CA ARG A 45 -12.42 11.13 -3.56
C ARG A 45 -11.25 11.76 -4.33
N LYS A 46 -11.03 11.33 -5.56
CA LYS A 46 -9.95 11.85 -6.42
C LYS A 46 -10.01 13.36 -6.60
N ASP A 47 -11.19 13.91 -6.82
CA ASP A 47 -11.39 15.35 -6.97
C ASP A 47 -10.96 16.14 -5.72
N VAL A 48 -11.19 15.62 -4.53
CA VAL A 48 -10.73 16.24 -3.27
C VAL A 48 -9.20 16.23 -3.20
N LEU A 49 -8.55 15.12 -3.56
CA LEU A 49 -7.09 15.04 -3.58
C LEU A 49 -6.48 16.01 -4.60
N GLN A 50 -7.06 16.08 -5.81
CA GLN A 50 -6.64 17.03 -6.83
C GLN A 50 -6.78 18.49 -6.36
N ASN A 51 -7.89 18.83 -5.71
CA ASN A 51 -8.10 20.16 -5.14
C ASN A 51 -7.06 20.50 -4.06
N ASN A 52 -6.67 19.51 -3.22
CA ASN A 52 -5.63 19.72 -2.21
C ASN A 52 -4.25 19.98 -2.82
N MET A 53 -4.01 19.49 -4.03
CA MET A 53 -2.76 19.71 -4.79
C MET A 53 -2.81 20.96 -5.69
N ALA A 54 -3.95 21.66 -5.75
CA ALA A 54 -4.13 22.82 -6.60
C ALA A 54 -3.12 23.96 -6.27
N GLY A 55 -2.56 24.57 -7.30
CA GLY A 55 -1.56 25.65 -7.17
C GLY A 55 -0.15 25.16 -6.83
N CYS A 56 0.08 23.86 -6.75
CA CYS A 56 1.42 23.29 -6.69
C CYS A 56 2.01 23.15 -8.10
N THR A 57 3.33 23.21 -8.19
CA THR A 57 4.07 23.20 -9.46
C THR A 57 5.13 22.10 -9.53
N VAL A 58 5.39 21.40 -8.43
CA VAL A 58 6.33 20.28 -8.38
C VAL A 58 5.66 19.11 -7.65
N PHE A 59 5.71 17.94 -8.28
CA PHE A 59 5.03 16.75 -7.82
C PHE A 59 5.96 15.53 -7.80
N SER A 60 5.71 14.62 -6.88
CA SER A 60 6.27 13.26 -6.90
C SER A 60 5.19 12.25 -6.60
N ALA A 61 5.26 11.10 -7.24
CA ALA A 61 4.40 9.96 -6.98
C ALA A 61 5.25 8.75 -6.57
N LEU A 62 4.97 8.19 -5.41
CA LEU A 62 5.66 7.03 -4.87
C LEU A 62 4.72 5.82 -4.90
N ASP A 63 5.10 4.78 -5.66
CA ASP A 63 4.38 3.49 -5.73
C ASP A 63 4.95 2.55 -4.67
N MET A 64 4.10 1.99 -3.81
CA MET A 64 4.54 1.09 -2.75
C MET A 64 4.80 -0.32 -3.29
N VAL A 65 5.94 -0.91 -2.92
CA VAL A 65 6.27 -2.30 -3.30
C VAL A 65 5.34 -3.26 -2.56
N ASP A 66 4.45 -3.94 -3.30
CA ASP A 66 3.60 -4.99 -2.72
C ASP A 66 3.02 -4.60 -1.36
N GLY A 67 2.39 -3.41 -1.28
CA GLY A 67 2.09 -2.68 -0.05
C GLY A 67 1.49 -3.54 1.06
N TYR A 68 0.57 -4.45 0.75
CA TYR A 68 -0.06 -5.33 1.75
C TYR A 68 0.94 -6.27 2.41
N TYR A 69 1.92 -6.81 1.68
CA TYR A 69 2.95 -7.70 2.21
C TYR A 69 3.96 -6.99 3.14
N GLN A 70 3.91 -5.67 3.22
CA GLN A 70 4.73 -4.90 4.15
C GLN A 70 4.12 -4.83 5.57
N LEU A 71 2.86 -5.25 5.73
CA LEU A 71 2.18 -5.28 7.02
C LEU A 71 2.26 -6.66 7.65
N LEU A 72 2.68 -6.71 8.92
CA LEU A 72 2.67 -7.94 9.69
C LEU A 72 1.22 -8.33 10.04
N MET A 73 0.93 -9.63 9.94
CA MET A 73 -0.30 -10.19 10.47
C MET A 73 -0.27 -10.22 12.00
N ARG A 74 -1.42 -10.02 12.62
CA ARG A 74 -1.58 -10.31 14.04
C ARG A 74 -1.36 -11.82 14.26
N GLU A 75 -0.62 -12.18 15.29
CA GLU A 75 -0.20 -13.57 15.50
C GLU A 75 -1.38 -14.55 15.63
N SER A 76 -2.46 -14.11 16.27
CA SER A 76 -3.72 -14.88 16.36
C SER A 76 -4.40 -15.13 15.02
N ASP A 77 -4.15 -14.31 14.03
CA ASP A 77 -4.82 -14.36 12.72
C ASP A 77 -3.98 -15.08 11.66
N ILE A 78 -2.69 -15.31 11.93
CA ILE A 78 -1.77 -16.02 11.04
C ILE A 78 -2.33 -17.39 10.61
N PRO A 79 -2.81 -18.26 11.52
CA PRO A 79 -3.35 -19.57 11.14
C PRO A 79 -4.57 -19.50 10.22
N LEU A 80 -5.34 -18.40 10.27
CA LEU A 80 -6.50 -18.20 9.39
C LEU A 80 -6.10 -17.98 7.92
N THR A 81 -4.87 -17.50 7.69
CA THR A 81 -4.33 -17.25 6.35
C THR A 81 -3.71 -18.49 5.70
N ALA A 82 -3.89 -19.66 6.28
CA ALA A 82 -3.30 -20.89 5.77
C ALA A 82 -3.79 -21.20 4.35
N VAL A 83 -2.85 -21.53 3.48
CA VAL A 83 -3.06 -21.82 2.07
C VAL A 83 -2.44 -23.17 1.71
N SER A 84 -3.13 -23.92 0.86
CA SER A 84 -2.60 -25.17 0.34
C SER A 84 -2.01 -24.98 -1.06
N THR A 85 -0.89 -25.67 -1.28
CA THR A 85 -0.28 -25.78 -2.60
C THR A 85 -0.79 -27.02 -3.34
N PRO A 86 -0.66 -27.09 -4.68
CA PRO A 86 -1.00 -28.28 -5.44
C PRO A 86 -0.21 -29.53 -5.02
N SER A 87 0.96 -29.35 -4.41
CA SER A 87 1.78 -30.45 -3.86
C SER A 87 1.29 -30.96 -2.50
N GLY A 88 0.22 -30.40 -1.95
CA GLY A 88 -0.36 -30.83 -0.66
C GLY A 88 0.30 -30.21 0.57
N MET A 89 1.25 -29.29 0.39
CA MET A 89 1.83 -28.56 1.53
C MET A 89 0.92 -27.43 1.99
N LEU A 90 0.96 -27.16 3.29
CA LEU A 90 0.20 -26.08 3.92
C LEU A 90 1.15 -24.99 4.43
N TRP A 91 0.86 -23.74 4.06
CA TRP A 91 1.64 -22.57 4.42
C TRP A 91 0.73 -21.49 5.01
N GLU A 92 1.23 -20.72 5.97
CA GLU A 92 0.50 -19.59 6.53
C GLU A 92 1.31 -18.30 6.40
N TRP A 93 0.61 -17.16 6.23
CA TRP A 93 1.19 -15.87 5.99
C TRP A 93 1.52 -15.14 7.29
N LEU A 94 2.77 -14.70 7.42
CA LEU A 94 3.24 -13.84 8.51
C LEU A 94 2.98 -12.35 8.23
N VAL A 95 2.69 -12.03 6.97
CA VAL A 95 2.36 -10.69 6.48
C VAL A 95 0.98 -10.73 5.83
N MET A 96 0.35 -9.56 5.68
CA MET A 96 -1.00 -9.47 5.13
C MET A 96 -1.03 -9.86 3.64
N PRO A 97 -1.62 -10.99 3.25
CA PRO A 97 -1.65 -11.41 1.86
C PRO A 97 -2.72 -10.68 1.06
N GLN A 98 -2.53 -10.64 -0.26
CA GLN A 98 -3.56 -10.19 -1.18
C GLN A 98 -4.75 -11.16 -1.18
N GLY A 99 -5.96 -10.61 -1.32
CA GLY A 99 -7.20 -11.41 -1.37
C GLY A 99 -8.01 -11.42 -0.07
N LEU A 100 -7.47 -10.91 1.04
CA LEU A 100 -8.26 -10.65 2.24
C LEU A 100 -9.18 -9.44 2.03
N SER A 101 -10.46 -9.56 2.40
CA SER A 101 -11.47 -8.50 2.20
C SER A 101 -11.10 -7.17 2.86
N ASN A 102 -10.47 -7.23 4.03
CA ASN A 102 -10.08 -6.04 4.80
C ASN A 102 -8.67 -5.51 4.49
N ALA A 103 -7.89 -6.17 3.63
CA ALA A 103 -6.52 -5.75 3.32
C ALA A 103 -6.45 -4.31 2.78
N PRO A 104 -7.26 -3.91 1.79
CA PRO A 104 -7.24 -2.53 1.29
C PRO A 104 -7.57 -1.49 2.37
N ALA A 105 -8.61 -1.75 3.17
CA ALA A 105 -9.04 -0.85 4.23
C ALA A 105 -7.99 -0.71 5.33
N THR A 106 -7.39 -1.81 5.74
CA THR A 106 -6.33 -1.85 6.76
C THR A 106 -5.10 -1.09 6.30
N PHE A 107 -4.67 -1.33 5.06
CA PHE A 107 -3.52 -0.64 4.46
C PHE A 107 -3.75 0.87 4.34
N ASN A 108 -4.88 1.28 3.75
CA ASN A 108 -5.22 2.70 3.61
C ASN A 108 -5.31 3.42 4.95
N ARG A 109 -5.87 2.76 5.97
CA ARG A 109 -5.94 3.34 7.32
C ARG A 109 -4.55 3.58 7.89
N LEU A 110 -3.63 2.62 7.76
CA LEU A 110 -2.25 2.77 8.21
C LEU A 110 -1.55 3.92 7.49
N VAL A 111 -1.56 3.92 6.16
CA VAL A 111 -0.88 4.92 5.33
C VAL A 111 -1.43 6.32 5.62
N THR A 112 -2.76 6.47 5.66
CA THR A 112 -3.39 7.74 6.00
C THR A 112 -2.99 8.22 7.40
N GLN A 113 -2.90 7.32 8.38
CA GLN A 113 -2.52 7.67 9.74
C GLN A 113 -1.05 8.10 9.83
N LEU A 114 -0.15 7.40 9.13
CA LEU A 114 1.28 7.73 9.12
C LEU A 114 1.57 9.08 8.47
N PHE A 115 0.92 9.39 7.35
CA PHE A 115 1.15 10.65 6.62
C PHE A 115 0.23 11.80 7.05
N ARG A 116 -0.66 11.56 8.03
CA ARG A 116 -1.54 12.62 8.56
C ARG A 116 -0.82 13.89 9.03
N PRO A 117 0.36 13.83 9.69
CA PRO A 117 1.10 15.04 10.05
C PRO A 117 1.55 15.86 8.84
N MET A 118 1.77 15.20 7.70
CA MET A 118 2.27 15.78 6.45
C MET A 118 1.17 16.09 5.42
N ARG A 119 -0.11 16.09 5.83
CA ARG A 119 -1.27 16.27 4.95
C ARG A 119 -1.26 17.56 4.12
N GLN A 120 -0.46 18.55 4.51
CA GLN A 120 -0.33 19.82 3.79
C GLN A 120 0.40 19.68 2.46
N PHE A 121 1.27 18.68 2.33
CA PHE A 121 2.06 18.42 1.14
C PHE A 121 2.09 16.95 0.72
N VAL A 122 1.33 16.08 1.41
CA VAL A 122 1.19 14.66 1.08
C VAL A 122 -0.27 14.31 0.93
N GLN A 123 -0.60 13.63 -0.17
CA GLN A 123 -1.89 12.97 -0.37
C GLN A 123 -1.66 11.48 -0.58
N THR A 124 -2.55 10.65 -0.08
CA THR A 124 -2.46 9.19 -0.23
C THR A 124 -3.70 8.65 -0.91
N TYR A 125 -3.51 7.75 -1.86
CA TYR A 125 -4.60 7.08 -2.57
C TYR A 125 -4.23 5.63 -2.86
N PHE A 126 -4.86 4.69 -2.15
CA PHE A 126 -4.48 3.28 -2.19
C PHE A 126 -2.97 3.07 -1.93
N ASP A 127 -2.26 2.51 -2.91
CA ASP A 127 -0.84 2.19 -2.82
C ASP A 127 0.07 3.37 -3.22
N ASP A 128 -0.53 4.50 -3.63
CA ASP A 128 0.20 5.66 -4.12
C ASP A 128 0.29 6.77 -3.06
N ILE A 129 1.48 7.33 -2.93
CA ILE A 129 1.75 8.51 -2.10
C ILE A 129 2.14 9.65 -3.03
N PHE A 130 1.36 10.73 -3.02
CA PHE A 130 1.62 11.94 -3.80
C PHE A 130 2.20 13.01 -2.91
N VAL A 131 3.38 13.51 -3.29
CA VAL A 131 4.03 14.66 -2.65
C VAL A 131 3.90 15.85 -3.60
N HIS A 132 3.44 16.98 -3.10
CA HIS A 132 3.22 18.18 -3.89
C HIS A 132 3.77 19.42 -3.20
N SER A 133 4.27 20.37 -3.99
CA SER A 133 4.91 21.56 -3.44
C SER A 133 4.71 22.76 -4.35
N ARG A 134 4.71 23.93 -3.71
CA ARG A 134 4.74 25.24 -4.34
C ARG A 134 5.81 26.09 -3.68
N ALA A 135 6.21 27.18 -4.34
CA ALA A 135 7.12 28.15 -3.73
C ALA A 135 6.49 28.75 -2.46
N SER A 136 7.23 28.82 -1.39
CA SER A 136 6.79 29.41 -0.12
C SER A 136 7.98 29.82 0.75
N GLU A 137 7.76 30.84 1.59
CA GLU A 137 8.73 31.26 2.63
C GLU A 137 10.15 31.53 2.12
N GLY A 138 10.27 32.16 0.93
CA GLY A 138 11.55 32.48 0.32
C GLY A 138 12.29 31.30 -0.31
N LYS A 139 11.66 30.13 -0.40
CA LYS A 139 12.17 28.94 -1.10
C LYS A 139 11.49 28.78 -2.46
N THR A 140 12.22 28.29 -3.44
CA THR A 140 11.65 27.83 -4.69
C THR A 140 10.79 26.58 -4.46
N ALA A 141 9.87 26.29 -5.38
CA ALA A 141 9.05 25.09 -5.31
C ALA A 141 9.89 23.79 -5.22
N VAL A 142 11.02 23.76 -5.93
CA VAL A 142 11.95 22.62 -5.94
C VAL A 142 12.64 22.46 -4.58
N GLU A 143 13.12 23.54 -3.98
CA GLU A 143 13.76 23.50 -2.65
C GLU A 143 12.77 23.03 -1.57
N ALA A 144 11.55 23.56 -1.61
CA ALA A 144 10.47 23.10 -0.72
C ALA A 144 10.18 21.62 -0.93
N HIS A 145 10.10 21.16 -2.19
CA HIS A 145 9.82 19.79 -2.56
C HIS A 145 10.89 18.81 -2.08
N LEU A 146 12.15 19.16 -2.17
CA LEU A 146 13.25 18.34 -1.63
C LEU A 146 13.15 18.17 -0.11
N GLY A 147 12.73 19.20 0.61
CA GLY A 147 12.44 19.11 2.04
C GLY A 147 11.29 18.16 2.33
N HIS A 148 10.17 18.32 1.64
CA HIS A 148 8.97 17.46 1.78
C HIS A 148 9.27 15.99 1.45
N LEU A 149 9.98 15.72 0.34
CA LEU A 149 10.40 14.37 -0.02
C LEU A 149 11.28 13.73 1.06
N ARG A 150 12.22 14.50 1.63
CA ARG A 150 13.07 14.00 2.72
C ARG A 150 12.24 13.58 3.93
N GLU A 151 11.26 14.38 4.35
CA GLU A 151 10.35 14.05 5.44
C GLU A 151 9.54 12.78 5.15
N VAL A 152 8.99 12.66 3.95
CA VAL A 152 8.23 11.48 3.51
C VAL A 152 9.10 10.22 3.53
N LEU A 153 10.29 10.28 2.93
CA LEU A 153 11.21 9.14 2.87
C LEU A 153 11.75 8.75 4.26
N LEU A 154 11.96 9.70 5.15
CA LEU A 154 12.30 9.43 6.55
C LEU A 154 11.17 8.70 7.27
N CYS A 155 9.94 9.18 7.16
CA CYS A 155 8.75 8.54 7.71
C CYS A 155 8.59 7.10 7.17
N MET A 156 8.76 6.90 5.87
CA MET A 156 8.74 5.56 5.27
C MET A 156 9.82 4.66 5.87
N ARG A 157 11.05 5.13 5.97
CA ARG A 157 12.17 4.37 6.52
C ARG A 157 11.94 3.97 7.98
N GLU A 158 11.49 4.89 8.82
CA GLU A 158 11.18 4.65 10.24
C GLU A 158 10.07 3.61 10.42
N ASN A 159 9.10 3.59 9.51
CA ASN A 159 7.97 2.66 9.52
C ASN A 159 8.20 1.42 8.64
N ARG A 160 9.41 1.24 8.10
CA ARG A 160 9.78 0.10 7.23
C ARG A 160 8.88 -0.06 6.02
N LEU A 161 8.48 1.06 5.42
CA LEU A 161 7.71 1.09 4.18
C LEU A 161 8.67 1.29 3.00
N TYR A 162 8.47 0.53 1.94
CA TYR A 162 9.36 0.51 0.77
C TYR A 162 8.60 0.87 -0.49
N ALA A 163 9.19 1.75 -1.29
CA ALA A 163 8.67 2.13 -2.60
C ALA A 163 9.41 1.45 -3.74
N ASN A 164 8.72 1.21 -4.85
CA ASN A 164 9.31 0.68 -6.07
C ASN A 164 9.89 1.83 -6.89
N ILE A 165 11.18 2.05 -6.78
CA ILE A 165 11.86 3.18 -7.42
C ILE A 165 11.65 3.24 -8.93
N ASN A 166 11.48 2.09 -9.60
CA ASN A 166 11.26 2.03 -11.05
C ASN A 166 9.87 2.50 -11.48
N LYS A 167 8.94 2.62 -10.54
CA LYS A 167 7.58 3.11 -10.76
C LYS A 167 7.34 4.49 -10.13
N CYS A 168 8.29 4.97 -9.32
CA CYS A 168 8.19 6.29 -8.73
C CYS A 168 8.50 7.38 -9.76
N ILE A 169 7.82 8.52 -9.60
CA ILE A 169 8.07 9.74 -10.36
C ILE A 169 8.54 10.79 -9.37
N PHE A 170 9.64 11.46 -9.65
CA PHE A 170 10.21 12.47 -8.77
C PHE A 170 10.32 13.82 -9.46
N GLY A 171 9.88 14.88 -8.80
CA GLY A 171 10.10 16.26 -9.19
C GLY A 171 9.52 16.65 -10.55
N ALA A 172 8.39 16.05 -10.95
CA ALA A 172 7.72 16.35 -12.21
C ALA A 172 6.79 17.56 -12.08
N GLU A 173 6.55 18.24 -13.21
CA GLU A 173 5.56 19.31 -13.30
C GLU A 173 4.12 18.77 -13.32
N GLU A 174 3.96 17.53 -13.80
CA GLU A 174 2.68 16.80 -13.85
C GLU A 174 2.90 15.34 -13.48
N ILE A 175 1.92 14.75 -12.82
CA ILE A 175 1.88 13.32 -12.49
C ILE A 175 0.56 12.70 -12.94
N PRO A 176 0.56 11.42 -13.37
CA PRO A 176 -0.68 10.70 -13.63
C PRO A 176 -1.44 10.49 -12.31
N PHE A 177 -2.74 10.79 -12.33
CA PHE A 177 -3.59 10.70 -11.16
C PHE A 177 -4.90 9.96 -11.46
#